data_c8f73809a3ccaa68cd853883c26a728a
#
_entry.id   c8f73809a3ccaa68cd853883c26a728a
#
_cell.length_a   1.000
_cell.length_b   1.000
_cell.length_c   1.000
_cell.angle_alpha   90.00
_cell.angle_beta   90.00
_cell.angle_gamma   90.00
#
_symmetry.space_group_name_H-M   'P 1'
#
loop_
_entity.id
_entity.type
_entity.pdbx_description
1 polymer ?
#
loop_
_entity_poly.entity_id
_entity_poly.type
_entity_poly.pdbx_seq_one_letter_code
_entity_poly.pdbx_strand_id
1 'polypeptide(L)'
;YGGLSGSLRAGEALEESAQQRADLQRAIRLIEQDFRYPVARPVRDQYGDPVPSLLGTRRTVALTRAGWANPAAAPRSSLQRVEYRWQRGTLTRLQWASLDRSAATPVSERELLDGLERLSITYHRNGRWLDVWPPANGGPAPALPDALRVELEHPQFGAITRVFALDTVAGVRR
;
A
#
# COMPACT_ATOMS: atom_id res chain seq x y z
N TYR A 1 48.95 2.38 -8.68
CA TYR A 1 47.75 1.80 -9.33
C TYR A 1 46.53 1.62 -8.40
N GLY A 2 46.56 2.01 -7.10
CA GLY A 2 45.46 1.86 -6.16
C GLY A 2 44.40 2.99 -6.14
N GLY A 3 44.72 4.16 -6.70
CA GLY A 3 43.83 5.34 -6.60
C GLY A 3 42.61 5.33 -7.52
N LEU A 4 42.75 4.76 -8.73
CA LEU A 4 41.66 4.70 -9.71
C LEU A 4 40.55 3.69 -9.32
N SER A 5 40.94 2.55 -8.75
CA SER A 5 39.97 1.53 -8.29
C SER A 5 39.20 1.97 -7.06
N GLY A 6 39.77 2.82 -6.20
CA GLY A 6 39.08 3.38 -5.04
C GLY A 6 38.05 4.43 -5.44
N SER A 7 38.34 5.29 -6.40
CA SER A 7 37.41 6.31 -6.89
C SER A 7 36.22 5.72 -7.65
N LEU A 8 36.42 4.66 -8.42
CA LEU A 8 35.35 3.93 -9.14
C LEU A 8 34.39 3.27 -8.14
N ARG A 9 34.90 2.55 -7.14
CA ARG A 9 34.06 1.93 -6.09
C ARG A 9 33.28 2.94 -5.27
N ALA A 10 33.89 4.09 -4.97
CA ALA A 10 33.21 5.17 -4.27
C ALA A 10 32.07 5.77 -5.13
N GLY A 11 32.27 5.91 -6.43
CA GLY A 11 31.24 6.36 -7.37
C GLY A 11 30.09 5.38 -7.46
N GLU A 12 30.36 4.09 -7.61
CA GLU A 12 29.33 3.04 -7.66
C GLU A 12 28.49 2.99 -6.36
N ALA A 13 29.11 3.07 -5.19
CA ALA A 13 28.43 3.10 -3.90
C ALA A 13 27.53 4.34 -3.72
N LEU A 14 27.95 5.50 -4.24
CA LEU A 14 27.14 6.71 -4.24
C LEU A 14 25.92 6.60 -5.16
N GLU A 15 26.11 6.04 -6.34
CA GLU A 15 25.01 5.82 -7.30
C GLU A 15 23.99 4.83 -6.75
N GLU A 16 24.43 3.72 -6.15
CA GLU A 16 23.56 2.74 -5.50
C GLU A 16 22.75 3.35 -4.36
N SER A 17 23.41 4.14 -3.49
CA SER A 17 22.74 4.85 -2.41
C SER A 17 21.72 5.87 -2.91
N ALA A 18 22.02 6.60 -3.97
CA ALA A 18 21.10 7.53 -4.60
C ALA A 18 19.88 6.82 -5.20
N GLN A 19 20.10 5.67 -5.85
CA GLN A 19 19.04 4.85 -6.42
C GLN A 19 18.11 4.31 -5.33
N GLN A 20 18.64 3.73 -4.25
CA GLN A 20 17.85 3.21 -3.12
C GLN A 20 17.00 4.31 -2.48
N ARG A 21 17.55 5.53 -2.32
CA ARG A 21 16.80 6.69 -1.82
C ARG A 21 15.66 7.08 -2.75
N ALA A 22 15.90 7.06 -4.06
CA ALA A 22 14.88 7.37 -5.05
C ALA A 22 13.76 6.32 -5.06
N ASP A 23 14.10 5.03 -4.89
CA ASP A 23 13.13 3.94 -4.79
C ASP A 23 12.25 4.09 -3.53
N LEU A 24 12.87 4.36 -2.38
CA LEU A 24 12.15 4.63 -1.13
C LEU A 24 11.17 5.80 -1.28
N GLN A 25 11.62 6.91 -1.86
CA GLN A 25 10.76 8.07 -2.08
C GLN A 25 9.62 7.77 -3.05
N ARG A 26 9.86 6.99 -4.10
CA ARG A 26 8.81 6.55 -5.04
C ARG A 26 7.78 5.66 -4.36
N ALA A 27 8.23 4.71 -3.54
CA ALA A 27 7.36 3.82 -2.78
C ALA A 27 6.47 4.61 -1.82
N ILE A 28 7.05 5.52 -1.03
CA ILE A 28 6.28 6.37 -0.10
C ILE A 28 5.24 7.21 -0.85
N ARG A 29 5.62 7.88 -1.95
CA ARG A 29 4.66 8.67 -2.75
C ARG A 29 3.52 7.82 -3.30
N LEU A 30 3.79 6.60 -3.72
CA LEU A 30 2.75 5.71 -4.24
C LEU A 30 1.80 5.25 -3.13
N ILE A 31 2.32 4.93 -1.95
CA ILE A 31 1.52 4.62 -0.76
C ILE A 31 0.64 5.82 -0.38
N GLU A 32 1.21 7.02 -0.33
CA GLU A 32 0.46 8.26 -0.05
C GLU A 32 -0.65 8.49 -1.06
N GLN A 33 -0.39 8.29 -2.34
CA GLN A 33 -1.38 8.43 -3.40
C GLN A 33 -2.52 7.43 -3.25
N ASP A 34 -2.21 6.17 -2.95
CA ASP A 34 -3.21 5.11 -2.81
C ASP A 34 -4.08 5.28 -1.56
N PHE A 35 -3.48 5.76 -0.46
CA PHE A 35 -4.20 5.96 0.81
C PHE A 35 -4.92 7.30 0.92
N ARG A 36 -4.71 8.20 -0.03
CA ARG A 36 -5.32 9.54 -0.01
C ARG A 36 -6.82 9.55 -0.29
N TYR A 37 -7.29 8.60 -1.11
CA TYR A 37 -8.70 8.56 -1.55
C TYR A 37 -9.32 7.18 -1.35
N PRO A 38 -9.37 6.67 -0.12
CA PRO A 38 -10.03 5.40 0.15
C PRO A 38 -11.53 5.55 -0.04
N VAL A 39 -12.16 4.50 -0.53
CA VAL A 39 -13.61 4.46 -0.77
C VAL A 39 -14.21 3.30 0.00
N ALA A 40 -15.27 3.58 0.74
CA ALA A 40 -16.03 2.60 1.52
C ALA A 40 -16.90 1.68 0.61
N ARG A 41 -16.27 1.05 -0.40
CA ARG A 41 -16.92 0.11 -1.31
C ARG A 41 -16.31 -1.28 -1.14
N PRO A 42 -17.07 -2.24 -0.57
CA PRO A 42 -16.69 -3.64 -0.56
C PRO A 42 -16.54 -4.16 -2.01
N VAL A 43 -15.74 -5.20 -2.17
CA VAL A 43 -15.57 -5.91 -3.45
C VAL A 43 -16.00 -7.36 -3.30
N ARG A 44 -16.12 -8.09 -4.41
CA ARG A 44 -16.32 -9.54 -4.38
C ARG A 44 -15.03 -10.26 -4.78
N ASP A 45 -14.74 -11.34 -4.10
CA ASP A 45 -13.63 -12.20 -4.47
C ASP A 45 -14.00 -13.12 -5.64
N GLN A 46 -13.10 -14.04 -6.01
CA GLN A 46 -13.29 -14.97 -7.13
C GLN A 46 -14.40 -15.99 -6.91
N TYR A 47 -14.89 -16.16 -5.69
CA TYR A 47 -15.98 -17.04 -5.33
C TYR A 47 -17.33 -16.29 -5.21
N GLY A 48 -17.29 -14.97 -5.35
CA GLY A 48 -18.45 -14.08 -5.19
C GLY A 48 -18.67 -13.60 -3.76
N ASP A 49 -17.81 -13.99 -2.82
CA ASP A 49 -17.92 -13.62 -1.42
C ASP A 49 -17.55 -12.14 -1.20
N PRO A 50 -18.26 -11.45 -0.31
CA PRO A 50 -17.98 -10.04 -0.02
C PRO A 50 -16.66 -9.89 0.75
N VAL A 51 -15.79 -9.02 0.24
CA VAL A 51 -14.53 -8.62 0.89
C VAL A 51 -14.64 -7.16 1.32
N PRO A 52 -14.30 -6.82 2.57
CA PRO A 52 -14.37 -5.45 3.07
C PRO A 52 -13.63 -4.44 2.20
N SER A 53 -14.10 -3.19 2.20
CA SER A 53 -13.46 -2.08 1.47
C SER A 53 -12.02 -1.85 1.90
N LEU A 54 -11.71 -2.09 3.17
CA LEU A 54 -10.36 -2.20 3.70
C LEU A 54 -10.23 -3.48 4.53
N LEU A 55 -9.20 -4.25 4.25
CA LEU A 55 -8.84 -5.47 4.97
C LEU A 55 -7.35 -5.44 5.23
N GLY A 56 -6.92 -5.69 6.47
CA GLY A 56 -5.51 -5.64 6.76
C GLY A 56 -5.04 -6.31 8.03
N THR A 57 -3.76 -6.58 8.06
CA THR A 57 -2.97 -7.10 9.18
C THR A 57 -1.75 -6.21 9.39
N ARG A 58 -0.85 -6.56 10.28
CA ARG A 58 0.44 -5.86 10.42
C ARG A 58 1.34 -5.94 9.17
N ARG A 59 1.11 -6.91 8.27
CA ARG A 59 1.97 -7.17 7.11
C ARG A 59 1.30 -6.96 5.76
N THR A 60 0.01 -6.77 5.78
CA THR A 60 -0.80 -6.61 4.55
C THR A 60 -1.87 -5.56 4.75
N VAL A 61 -2.16 -4.81 3.71
CA VAL A 61 -3.36 -3.97 3.66
C VAL A 61 -3.90 -3.95 2.24
N ALA A 62 -5.18 -4.29 2.10
CA ALA A 62 -5.90 -4.20 0.84
C ALA A 62 -7.03 -3.19 0.98
N LEU A 63 -7.17 -2.27 0.02
CA LEU A 63 -8.21 -1.25 0.06
C LEU A 63 -8.76 -0.93 -1.33
N THR A 64 -10.01 -0.46 -1.35
CA THR A 64 -10.62 0.14 -2.52
C THR A 64 -10.32 1.65 -2.50
N ARG A 65 -9.78 2.18 -3.59
CA ARG A 65 -9.45 3.61 -3.75
C ARG A 65 -10.07 4.22 -5.00
N ALA A 66 -10.29 5.53 -4.97
CA ALA A 66 -10.65 6.32 -6.13
C ALA A 66 -9.40 6.88 -6.86
N GLY A 67 -9.63 7.55 -7.98
CA GLY A 67 -8.60 8.28 -8.71
C GLY A 67 -7.71 7.39 -9.60
N TRP A 68 -8.21 6.25 -10.05
CA TRP A 68 -7.54 5.48 -11.08
C TRP A 68 -7.66 6.21 -12.41
N ALA A 69 -6.58 6.86 -12.84
CA ALA A 69 -6.56 7.63 -14.07
C ALA A 69 -6.99 6.79 -15.28
N ASN A 70 -7.93 7.33 -16.07
CA ASN A 70 -8.46 6.69 -17.27
C ASN A 70 -8.40 7.65 -18.47
N PRO A 71 -7.21 8.05 -18.90
CA PRO A 71 -7.04 9.05 -19.97
C PRO A 71 -7.59 8.56 -21.32
N ALA A 72 -7.64 7.26 -21.53
CA ALA A 72 -8.17 6.63 -22.75
C ALA A 72 -9.68 6.41 -22.72
N ALA A 73 -10.39 6.88 -21.68
CA ALA A 73 -11.83 6.67 -21.48
C ALA A 73 -12.26 5.18 -21.67
N ALA A 74 -11.38 4.26 -21.31
CA ALA A 74 -11.68 2.82 -21.38
C ALA A 74 -12.91 2.48 -20.51
N PRO A 75 -13.76 1.51 -20.91
CA PRO A 75 -14.97 1.12 -20.17
C PRO A 75 -14.62 0.35 -18.88
N ARG A 76 -14.05 1.05 -17.90
CA ARG A 76 -13.68 0.50 -16.60
C ARG A 76 -14.00 1.49 -15.47
N SER A 77 -14.08 0.98 -14.25
CA SER A 77 -14.27 1.79 -13.06
C SER A 77 -13.12 2.79 -12.86
N SER A 78 -13.41 3.98 -12.33
CA SER A 78 -12.43 4.90 -11.76
C SER A 78 -11.93 4.48 -10.38
N LEU A 79 -12.56 3.45 -9.78
CA LEU A 79 -12.14 2.83 -8.54
C LEU A 79 -11.18 1.68 -8.84
N GLN A 80 -10.25 1.47 -7.94
CA GLN A 80 -9.24 0.42 -8.04
C GLN A 80 -9.11 -0.33 -6.71
N ARG A 81 -8.92 -1.64 -6.77
CA ARG A 81 -8.49 -2.44 -5.62
C ARG A 81 -6.98 -2.56 -5.66
N VAL A 82 -6.34 -2.21 -4.55
CA VAL A 82 -4.89 -2.35 -4.36
C VAL A 82 -4.60 -3.10 -3.07
N GLU A 83 -3.47 -3.77 -3.03
CA GLU A 83 -2.96 -4.44 -1.83
C GLU A 83 -1.46 -4.17 -1.70
N TYR A 84 -1.03 -3.89 -0.48
CA TYR A 84 0.37 -3.85 -0.08
C TYR A 84 0.67 -5.08 0.76
N ARG A 85 1.74 -5.77 0.43
CA ARG A 85 2.16 -6.99 1.11
C ARG A 85 3.64 -6.90 1.44
N TRP A 86 3.98 -7.08 2.71
CA TRP A 86 5.36 -7.21 3.15
C TRP A 86 5.66 -8.66 3.51
N GLN A 87 6.65 -9.22 2.83
CA GLN A 87 7.06 -10.60 3.02
C GLN A 87 8.56 -10.74 2.77
N ARG A 88 9.28 -11.36 3.71
CA ARG A 88 10.73 -11.65 3.59
C ARG A 88 11.60 -10.43 3.25
N GLY A 89 11.28 -9.28 3.84
CA GLY A 89 12.03 -8.03 3.59
C GLY A 89 11.56 -7.22 2.40
N THR A 90 10.69 -7.76 1.55
CA THR A 90 10.21 -7.11 0.34
C THR A 90 8.81 -6.55 0.53
N LEU A 91 8.60 -5.30 0.15
CA LEU A 91 7.28 -4.66 0.05
C LEU A 91 6.81 -4.69 -1.39
N THR A 92 5.70 -5.37 -1.62
CA THR A 92 5.07 -5.55 -2.93
C THR A 92 3.71 -4.88 -2.97
N ARG A 93 3.39 -4.23 -4.09
CA ARG A 93 2.08 -3.70 -4.39
C ARG A 93 1.40 -4.53 -5.47
N LEU A 94 0.18 -4.95 -5.18
CA LEU A 94 -0.69 -5.64 -6.12
C LEU A 94 -1.85 -4.72 -6.52
N GLN A 95 -2.30 -4.83 -7.76
CA GLN A 95 -3.50 -4.15 -8.24
C GLN A 95 -4.29 -5.05 -9.18
N TRP A 96 -5.60 -5.04 -9.04
CA TRP A 96 -6.48 -5.83 -9.89
C TRP A 96 -7.08 -4.98 -11.00
N ALA A 97 -7.23 -5.59 -12.17
CA ALA A 97 -7.85 -4.96 -13.33
C ALA A 97 -9.36 -4.70 -13.15
N SER A 98 -10.01 -5.43 -12.23
CA SER A 98 -11.42 -5.28 -11.88
C SER A 98 -11.60 -5.23 -10.36
N LEU A 99 -12.63 -4.54 -9.88
CA LEU A 99 -12.98 -4.48 -8.46
C LEU A 99 -13.53 -5.82 -7.97
N ASP A 100 -14.57 -6.30 -8.64
CA ASP A 100 -15.16 -7.59 -8.36
C ASP A 100 -14.42 -8.62 -9.21
N ARG A 101 -13.85 -9.62 -8.55
CA ARG A 101 -12.87 -10.51 -9.14
C ARG A 101 -13.51 -11.80 -9.61
N SER A 102 -12.99 -12.35 -10.71
CA SER A 102 -13.11 -13.73 -11.09
C SER A 102 -11.77 -14.45 -11.00
N ALA A 103 -11.74 -15.75 -11.14
CA ALA A 103 -10.49 -16.51 -11.18
C ALA A 103 -9.54 -16.07 -12.32
N ALA A 104 -10.09 -15.48 -13.38
CA ALA A 104 -9.35 -14.97 -14.54
C ALA A 104 -9.01 -13.47 -14.44
N THR A 105 -9.35 -12.77 -13.35
CA THR A 105 -9.08 -11.34 -13.23
C THR A 105 -7.56 -11.08 -13.17
N PRO A 106 -6.99 -10.33 -14.13
CA PRO A 106 -5.58 -10.02 -14.12
C PRO A 106 -5.18 -9.24 -12.87
N VAL A 107 -4.04 -9.61 -12.31
CA VAL A 107 -3.38 -8.90 -11.22
C VAL A 107 -2.01 -8.42 -11.72
N SER A 108 -1.73 -7.16 -11.49
CA SER A 108 -0.39 -6.60 -11.69
C SER A 108 0.32 -6.54 -10.34
N GLU A 109 1.49 -7.11 -10.28
CA GLU A 109 2.33 -7.13 -9.09
C GLU A 109 3.60 -6.32 -9.35
N ARG A 110 3.97 -5.49 -8.38
CA ARG A 110 5.15 -4.65 -8.45
C ARG A 110 5.87 -4.62 -7.12
N GLU A 111 7.12 -5.03 -7.13
CA GLU A 111 8.03 -4.80 -6.02
C GLU A 111 8.33 -3.30 -5.89
N LEU A 112 8.22 -2.78 -4.69
CA LEU A 112 8.44 -1.36 -4.37
C LEU A 112 9.73 -1.13 -3.63
N LEU A 113 10.01 -1.97 -2.62
CA LEU A 113 11.18 -1.91 -1.76
C LEU A 113 11.63 -3.31 -1.43
N ASP A 114 12.92 -3.51 -1.39
CA ASP A 114 13.55 -4.73 -0.89
C ASP A 114 14.52 -4.40 0.25
N GLY A 115 14.96 -5.43 1.00
CA GLY A 115 15.91 -5.28 2.08
C GLY A 115 15.37 -4.59 3.33
N LEU A 116 14.05 -4.46 3.50
CA LEU A 116 13.45 -3.91 4.72
C LEU A 116 13.65 -4.86 5.90
N GLU A 117 14.22 -4.36 6.99
CA GLU A 117 14.37 -5.12 8.24
C GLU A 117 13.04 -5.32 8.94
N ARG A 118 12.18 -4.30 8.88
CA ARG A 118 10.84 -4.33 9.50
C ARG A 118 9.86 -3.52 8.70
N LEU A 119 8.60 -3.97 8.69
CA LEU A 119 7.44 -3.18 8.31
C LEU A 119 6.27 -3.56 9.21
N SER A 120 5.53 -2.57 9.66
CA SER A 120 4.31 -2.75 10.44
C SER A 120 3.25 -1.78 9.99
N ILE A 121 2.02 -2.29 9.81
CA ILE A 121 0.84 -1.50 9.47
C ILE A 121 -0.13 -1.61 10.65
N THR A 122 -0.63 -0.48 11.13
CA THR A 122 -1.63 -0.43 12.20
C THR A 122 -2.78 0.50 11.83
N TYR A 123 -3.95 0.26 12.43
CA TYR A 123 -5.24 0.85 12.07
C TYR A 123 -5.79 1.61 13.27
N HIS A 124 -6.05 2.92 13.13
CA HIS A 124 -6.58 3.73 14.21
C HIS A 124 -8.10 3.69 14.26
N ARG A 125 -8.65 3.48 15.43
CA ARG A 125 -10.08 3.58 15.68
C ARG A 125 -10.37 3.93 17.14
N ASN A 126 -11.22 4.94 17.36
CA ASN A 126 -11.68 5.33 18.71
C ASN A 126 -10.52 5.53 19.70
N GLY A 127 -9.46 6.24 19.30
CA GLY A 127 -8.29 6.52 20.13
C GLY A 127 -7.33 5.34 20.32
N ARG A 128 -7.50 4.22 19.61
CA ARG A 128 -6.67 3.03 19.73
C ARG A 128 -6.08 2.61 18.40
N TRP A 129 -4.86 2.11 18.42
CA TRP A 129 -4.21 1.46 17.29
C TRP A 129 -4.43 -0.06 17.37
N LEU A 130 -4.88 -0.65 16.26
CA LEU A 130 -5.23 -2.04 16.09
C LEU A 130 -4.28 -2.72 15.09
N ASP A 131 -4.01 -3.99 15.29
CA ASP A 131 -3.11 -4.78 14.44
C ASP A 131 -3.81 -5.42 13.24
N VAL A 132 -5.16 -5.44 13.27
CA VAL A 132 -6.00 -6.09 12.26
C VAL A 132 -7.19 -5.20 11.96
N TRP A 133 -7.58 -5.13 10.69
CA TRP A 133 -8.79 -4.47 10.25
C TRP A 133 -9.58 -5.36 9.25
N PRO A 134 -10.91 -5.50 9.36
CA PRO A 134 -11.77 -5.02 10.47
C PRO A 134 -11.41 -5.72 11.79
N PRO A 135 -11.67 -5.08 12.96
CA PRO A 135 -11.44 -5.71 14.24
C PRO A 135 -12.36 -6.92 14.43
N ALA A 136 -11.83 -8.01 14.96
CA ALA A 136 -12.57 -9.27 15.15
C ALA A 136 -13.70 -9.14 16.21
N ASN A 137 -13.54 -8.23 17.17
CA ASN A 137 -14.43 -8.08 18.31
C ASN A 137 -15.05 -6.68 18.30
N GLY A 138 -16.27 -6.50 17.83
CA GLY A 138 -16.84 -5.17 17.93
C GLY A 138 -18.09 -4.83 17.12
N GLY A 139 -18.91 -5.80 16.76
CA GLY A 139 -20.12 -5.50 16.00
C GLY A 139 -19.81 -5.04 14.56
N PRO A 140 -20.75 -4.39 13.86
CA PRO A 140 -20.52 -3.92 12.51
C PRO A 140 -19.40 -2.88 12.51
N ALA A 141 -18.20 -3.32 12.07
CA ALA A 141 -17.08 -2.42 11.92
C ALA A 141 -17.39 -1.38 10.84
N PRO A 142 -17.00 -0.11 11.02
CA PRO A 142 -17.10 0.85 9.94
C PRO A 142 -16.25 0.38 8.75
N ALA A 143 -16.63 0.82 7.57
CA ALA A 143 -16.00 0.40 6.33
C ALA A 143 -14.50 0.73 6.28
N LEU A 144 -14.06 1.78 6.97
CA LEU A 144 -12.69 2.28 7.04
C LEU A 144 -12.29 2.63 8.48
N PRO A 145 -11.00 2.49 8.85
CA PRO A 145 -10.46 3.07 10.09
C PRO A 145 -10.34 4.60 9.96
N ASP A 146 -10.11 5.28 11.09
CA ASP A 146 -9.92 6.74 11.10
C ASP A 146 -8.56 7.12 10.49
N ALA A 147 -7.55 6.27 10.69
CA ALA A 147 -6.21 6.45 10.14
C ALA A 147 -5.48 5.11 9.98
N LEU A 148 -4.48 5.13 9.12
CA LEU A 148 -3.50 4.07 8.89
C LEU A 148 -2.12 4.58 9.29
N ARG A 149 -1.33 3.76 9.99
CA ARG A 149 0.08 4.05 10.26
C ARG A 149 0.94 2.96 9.64
N VAL A 150 1.91 3.39 8.86
CA VAL A 150 2.97 2.54 8.28
C VAL A 150 4.28 2.89 8.95
N GLU A 151 4.90 1.92 9.56
CA GLU A 151 6.23 2.00 10.17
C GLU A 151 7.13 1.03 9.42
N LEU A 152 8.25 1.52 8.90
CA LEU A 152 9.24 0.69 8.22
C LEU A 152 10.64 1.01 8.74
N GLU A 153 11.50 0.01 8.72
CA GLU A 153 12.91 0.13 9.09
C GLU A 153 13.77 -0.34 7.92
N HIS A 154 14.59 0.58 7.43
CA HIS A 154 15.50 0.33 6.32
C HIS A 154 16.94 0.39 6.85
N PRO A 155 17.82 -0.58 6.51
CA PRO A 155 19.17 -0.66 7.07
C PRO A 155 19.99 0.61 6.82
N GLN A 156 19.76 1.30 5.71
CA GLN A 156 20.51 2.50 5.34
C GLN A 156 19.85 3.82 5.80
N PHE A 157 18.50 3.86 5.87
CA PHE A 157 17.73 5.10 6.13
C PHE A 157 17.05 5.11 7.49
N GLY A 158 17.20 4.04 8.28
CA GLY A 158 16.63 3.92 9.61
C GLY A 158 15.11 3.77 9.61
N ALA A 159 14.50 4.16 10.73
CA ALA A 159 13.07 4.05 10.96
C ALA A 159 12.30 5.21 10.30
N ILE A 160 11.27 4.88 9.57
CA ILE A 160 10.38 5.84 8.89
C ILE A 160 8.95 5.52 9.30
N THR A 161 8.24 6.54 9.81
CA THR A 161 6.82 6.44 10.18
C THR A 161 6.00 7.38 9.32
N ARG A 162 4.86 6.89 8.80
CA ARG A 162 3.85 7.68 8.10
C ARG A 162 2.47 7.37 8.65
N VAL A 163 1.70 8.42 8.87
CA VAL A 163 0.29 8.32 9.29
C VAL A 163 -0.58 8.95 8.21
N PHE A 164 -1.57 8.20 7.77
CA PHE A 164 -2.53 8.60 6.75
C PHE A 164 -3.91 8.69 7.40
N ALA A 165 -4.46 9.89 7.53
CA ALA A 165 -5.86 10.06 7.87
C ALA A 165 -6.72 9.56 6.70
N LEU A 166 -7.71 8.72 6.99
CA LEU A 166 -8.62 8.19 6.00
C LEU A 166 -9.95 8.92 6.07
N ASP A 167 -9.98 10.12 5.50
CA ASP A 167 -11.24 10.85 5.38
C ASP A 167 -12.17 10.10 4.44
N THR A 168 -13.27 9.60 4.99
CA THR A 168 -14.37 9.07 4.17
C THR A 168 -14.87 10.20 3.29
N VAL A 169 -14.53 10.18 2.02
CA VAL A 169 -15.31 10.94 1.04
C VAL A 169 -16.71 10.33 1.12
N ALA A 170 -17.61 11.06 1.80
CA ALA A 170 -19.00 10.66 1.95
C ALA A 170 -19.52 10.31 0.56
N GLY A 171 -19.93 9.06 0.38
CA GLY A 171 -20.25 8.50 -0.91
C GLY A 171 -21.20 9.41 -1.67
N VAL A 172 -20.88 9.68 -2.91
CA VAL A 172 -21.81 10.19 -3.90
C VAL A 172 -22.98 9.21 -3.93
N ARG A 173 -24.06 9.57 -3.21
CA ARG A 173 -25.36 8.89 -3.35
C ARG A 173 -25.80 9.19 -4.78
N ARG A 174 -25.90 8.16 -5.58
CA ARG A 174 -26.80 8.14 -6.74
C ARG A 174 -28.12 7.51 -6.31
#